data_9cf9f60d37395df1772938fa713ca237
#
_entry.id   9cf9f60d37395df1772938fa713ca237
#
_cell.length_a   1.000
_cell.length_b   1.000
_cell.length_c   1.000
_cell.angle_alpha   90.00
_cell.angle_beta   90.00
_cell.angle_gamma   90.00
#
_symmetry.space_group_name_H-M   'P 1'
#
loop_
_entity.id
_entity.type
_entity.pdbx_description
1 polymer ?
#
loop_
_entity_poly.entity_id
_entity_poly.type
_entity_poly.pdbx_seq_one_letter_code
_entity_poly.pdbx_strand_id
1 'polypeptide(L)'
;MADETTVAPVSGTILVVGGGISGITTALEAAEVGYEVFIVEKNPSLGGRVAQLNKYFPKLCPPSCGLEINFQRIKKNKDIKWFTLTEVEKISGGPGNYDVALKQSPRYVNGNCTCCGKCADACETEIPNVFNFGMDNRKAAYLPHEMAFPQRYVIDPSIIGSKAAQACKDACPYNAVDLDDKVKSFNIKVASIVWATGWNPYDATKMDNLSFGKVQNVITNMMMERLAAANGPTKGKMVRPSDGKTVNNIAFVQCAGSRDENHLPFCSYICCLASLKQTTYIREANPESKATIYYIDLRTPGRYEKFYKKVKEDANVSFVKGKVAKIEEDPATKDVIVTVEDTLSGKKIQARYEMVVLATGMEPSTATVKVPGNAKYDENSFVIPAEILATGCVKKPSDVMSSGQTATGTALKAIQMVRR
;
A
#
# COMPACT_ATOMS: atom_id res chain seq x y z
N MET A 1 -57.87 2.27 -9.05
CA MET A 1 -56.74 2.57 -9.94
C MET A 1 -55.51 2.40 -9.08
N ALA A 2 -54.81 1.27 -9.23
CA ALA A 2 -53.60 0.99 -8.50
C ALA A 2 -52.46 1.84 -9.11
N ASP A 3 -51.78 2.55 -8.29
CA ASP A 3 -50.60 3.36 -8.63
C ASP A 3 -49.50 2.41 -9.08
N GLU A 4 -49.22 2.37 -10.40
CA GLU A 4 -48.06 1.71 -10.95
C GLU A 4 -46.83 2.51 -10.59
N THR A 5 -46.26 2.25 -9.38
CA THR A 5 -44.89 2.61 -9.09
C THR A 5 -43.99 1.85 -10.04
N THR A 6 -43.60 2.47 -11.13
CA THR A 6 -42.54 2.01 -12.03
C THR A 6 -41.26 1.90 -11.22
N VAL A 7 -40.95 0.72 -10.71
CA VAL A 7 -39.66 0.41 -10.11
C VAL A 7 -38.64 0.53 -11.23
N ALA A 8 -37.76 1.52 -11.13
CA ALA A 8 -36.65 1.69 -12.07
C ALA A 8 -35.84 0.37 -12.10
N PRO A 9 -35.36 -0.07 -13.27
CA PRO A 9 -34.61 -1.30 -13.35
C PRO A 9 -33.36 -1.21 -12.47
N VAL A 10 -33.23 -2.11 -11.50
CA VAL A 10 -32.10 -2.21 -10.59
C VAL A 10 -30.87 -2.59 -11.40
N SER A 11 -29.80 -1.82 -11.33
CA SER A 11 -28.52 -2.17 -11.95
C SER A 11 -27.98 -3.45 -11.31
N GLY A 12 -27.52 -4.41 -12.13
CA GLY A 12 -26.86 -5.63 -11.65
C GLY A 12 -25.37 -5.44 -11.30
N THR A 13 -24.84 -4.22 -11.38
CA THR A 13 -23.42 -3.91 -11.33
C THR A 13 -22.97 -3.54 -9.91
N ILE A 14 -21.80 -4.02 -9.51
CA ILE A 14 -21.13 -3.69 -8.24
C ILE A 14 -19.93 -2.78 -8.52
N LEU A 15 -19.83 -1.67 -7.80
CA LEU A 15 -18.65 -0.81 -7.83
C LEU A 15 -17.72 -1.15 -6.66
N VAL A 16 -16.46 -1.40 -6.97
CA VAL A 16 -15.37 -1.57 -5.99
C VAL A 16 -14.39 -0.40 -6.12
N VAL A 17 -14.28 0.40 -5.07
CA VAL A 17 -13.38 1.56 -5.05
C VAL A 17 -12.11 1.22 -4.28
N GLY A 18 -11.01 1.13 -5.01
CA GLY A 18 -9.69 0.70 -4.55
C GLY A 18 -9.27 -0.63 -5.16
N GLY A 19 -8.20 -0.60 -5.95
CA GLY A 19 -7.62 -1.76 -6.66
C GLY A 19 -6.54 -2.49 -5.87
N GLY A 20 -6.52 -2.39 -4.53
CA GLY A 20 -5.65 -3.18 -3.67
C GLY A 20 -6.16 -4.61 -3.47
N ILE A 21 -5.46 -5.41 -2.65
CA ILE A 21 -5.78 -6.84 -2.47
C ILE A 21 -7.24 -7.08 -2.06
N SER A 22 -7.80 -6.23 -1.17
CA SER A 22 -9.20 -6.37 -0.74
C SER A 22 -10.18 -6.08 -1.86
N GLY A 23 -9.94 -5.02 -2.65
CA GLY A 23 -10.80 -4.67 -3.78
C GLY A 23 -10.74 -5.72 -4.88
N ILE A 24 -9.54 -6.18 -5.23
CA ILE A 24 -9.32 -7.24 -6.21
C ILE A 24 -10.05 -8.52 -5.79
N THR A 25 -9.91 -8.94 -4.52
CA THR A 25 -10.61 -10.12 -4.00
C THR A 25 -12.12 -9.94 -4.07
N THR A 26 -12.66 -8.80 -3.61
CA THR A 26 -14.09 -8.50 -3.68
C THR A 26 -14.61 -8.58 -5.12
N ALA A 27 -13.88 -7.99 -6.06
CA ALA A 27 -14.29 -7.97 -7.47
C ALA A 27 -14.29 -9.36 -8.09
N LEU A 28 -13.24 -10.16 -7.84
CA LEU A 28 -13.16 -11.52 -8.35
C LEU A 28 -14.26 -12.42 -7.78
N GLU A 29 -14.49 -12.40 -6.47
CA GLU A 29 -15.53 -13.19 -5.81
C GLU A 29 -16.94 -12.87 -6.35
N ALA A 30 -17.23 -11.59 -6.61
CA ALA A 30 -18.52 -11.20 -7.15
C ALA A 30 -18.66 -11.55 -8.65
N ALA A 31 -17.61 -11.34 -9.44
CA ALA A 31 -17.67 -11.58 -10.88
C ALA A 31 -17.67 -13.07 -11.25
N GLU A 32 -16.99 -13.91 -10.46
CA GLU A 32 -16.97 -15.37 -10.69
C GLU A 32 -18.31 -16.05 -10.41
N VAL A 33 -19.22 -15.38 -9.72
CA VAL A 33 -20.62 -15.84 -9.54
C VAL A 33 -21.60 -15.08 -10.45
N GLY A 34 -21.09 -14.35 -11.47
CA GLY A 34 -21.87 -13.81 -12.58
C GLY A 34 -22.37 -12.38 -12.42
N TYR A 35 -21.76 -11.56 -11.55
CA TYR A 35 -22.09 -10.14 -11.44
C TYR A 35 -21.09 -9.26 -12.20
N GLU A 36 -21.61 -8.24 -12.89
CA GLU A 36 -20.74 -7.20 -13.48
C GLU A 36 -20.11 -6.38 -12.37
N VAL A 37 -18.77 -6.16 -12.44
CA VAL A 37 -18.02 -5.42 -11.44
C VAL A 37 -17.17 -4.35 -12.08
N PHE A 38 -17.24 -3.13 -11.55
CA PHE A 38 -16.35 -2.04 -11.90
C PHE A 38 -15.32 -1.83 -10.77
N ILE A 39 -14.04 -1.87 -11.10
CA ILE A 39 -12.95 -1.51 -10.18
C ILE A 39 -12.49 -0.09 -10.53
N VAL A 40 -12.50 0.80 -9.55
CA VAL A 40 -11.96 2.17 -9.66
C VAL A 40 -10.72 2.27 -8.78
N GLU A 41 -9.59 2.68 -9.38
CA GLU A 41 -8.30 2.83 -8.68
C GLU A 41 -7.68 4.19 -9.03
N LYS A 42 -7.31 4.97 -8.01
CA LYS A 42 -6.70 6.29 -8.19
C LYS A 42 -5.29 6.24 -8.76
N ASN A 43 -4.55 5.17 -8.45
CA ASN A 43 -3.20 4.97 -8.97
C ASN A 43 -3.22 4.44 -10.41
N PRO A 44 -2.10 4.55 -11.13
CA PRO A 44 -2.02 4.05 -12.50
C PRO A 44 -2.00 2.52 -12.62
N SER A 45 -1.96 1.79 -11.52
CA SER A 45 -1.92 0.32 -11.48
C SER A 45 -2.71 -0.23 -10.30
N LEU A 46 -3.31 -1.40 -10.48
CA LEU A 46 -3.86 -2.21 -9.40
C LEU A 46 -2.73 -2.86 -8.57
N GLY A 47 -3.07 -3.45 -7.42
CA GLY A 47 -2.16 -4.16 -6.52
C GLY A 47 -2.02 -3.51 -5.14
N GLY A 48 -2.19 -2.19 -5.07
CA GLY A 48 -2.17 -1.43 -3.81
C GLY A 48 -0.87 -1.60 -3.03
N ARG A 49 -0.93 -1.54 -1.70
CA ARG A 49 0.25 -1.65 -0.82
C ARG A 49 0.93 -3.02 -0.86
N VAL A 50 0.19 -4.09 -1.20
CA VAL A 50 0.80 -5.43 -1.33
C VAL A 50 1.87 -5.45 -2.41
N ALA A 51 1.68 -4.74 -3.52
CA ALA A 51 2.68 -4.64 -4.59
C ALA A 51 4.01 -4.02 -4.12
N GLN A 52 4.00 -3.24 -3.03
CA GLN A 52 5.18 -2.58 -2.47
C GLN A 52 5.95 -3.44 -1.45
N LEU A 53 5.41 -4.60 -1.04
CA LEU A 53 6.07 -5.50 -0.11
C LEU A 53 7.17 -6.32 -0.80
N ASN A 54 8.18 -6.74 -0.05
CA ASN A 54 9.14 -7.75 -0.51
C ASN A 54 8.54 -9.16 -0.40
N LYS A 55 8.06 -9.49 0.80
CA LYS A 55 7.38 -10.77 1.07
C LYS A 55 6.14 -10.51 1.92
N TYR A 56 5.11 -11.36 1.83
CA TYR A 56 3.91 -11.24 2.67
C TYR A 56 3.45 -12.59 3.24
N PHE A 57 2.81 -12.52 4.40
CA PHE A 57 2.23 -13.68 5.07
C PHE A 57 1.00 -14.24 4.31
N PRO A 58 0.70 -15.54 4.46
CA PRO A 58 1.31 -16.51 5.40
C PRO A 58 2.55 -17.23 4.88
N LYS A 59 2.75 -17.31 3.56
CA LYS A 59 3.82 -18.12 2.94
C LYS A 59 5.14 -17.40 2.78
N LEU A 60 5.21 -16.12 3.08
CA LEU A 60 6.39 -15.26 2.84
C LEU A 60 6.84 -15.27 1.37
N CYS A 61 5.87 -15.33 0.47
CA CYS A 61 6.11 -15.20 -0.98
C CYS A 61 6.24 -13.73 -1.37
N PRO A 62 6.94 -13.42 -2.47
CA PRO A 62 6.88 -12.09 -3.09
C PRO A 62 5.47 -11.79 -3.63
N PRO A 63 5.09 -10.52 -3.75
CA PRO A 63 3.76 -10.10 -4.23
C PRO A 63 3.39 -10.67 -5.60
N SER A 64 4.39 -10.88 -6.47
CA SER A 64 4.21 -11.48 -7.80
C SER A 64 3.44 -12.79 -7.75
N CYS A 65 3.72 -13.64 -6.76
CA CYS A 65 3.10 -14.96 -6.64
C CYS A 65 1.56 -14.92 -6.59
N GLY A 66 0.97 -13.96 -5.84
CA GLY A 66 -0.49 -13.88 -5.67
C GLY A 66 -1.15 -12.84 -6.59
N LEU A 67 -0.49 -11.70 -6.83
CA LEU A 67 -1.06 -10.63 -7.65
C LEU A 67 -1.13 -11.02 -9.12
N GLU A 68 -0.11 -11.71 -9.65
CA GLU A 68 -0.13 -12.17 -11.04
C GLU A 68 -1.32 -13.08 -11.33
N ILE A 69 -1.57 -14.05 -10.46
CA ILE A 69 -2.73 -14.94 -10.58
C ILE A 69 -4.03 -14.12 -10.62
N ASN A 70 -4.19 -13.16 -9.70
CA ASN A 70 -5.37 -12.32 -9.63
C ASN A 70 -5.51 -11.41 -10.86
N PHE A 71 -4.43 -10.84 -11.36
CA PHE A 71 -4.45 -10.03 -12.58
C PHE A 71 -4.83 -10.87 -13.82
N GLN A 72 -4.35 -12.11 -13.92
CA GLN A 72 -4.78 -13.02 -14.99
C GLN A 72 -6.27 -13.37 -14.87
N ARG A 73 -6.80 -13.59 -13.67
CA ARG A 73 -8.24 -13.81 -13.44
C ARG A 73 -9.04 -12.58 -13.88
N ILE A 74 -8.64 -11.37 -13.47
CA ILE A 74 -9.29 -10.11 -13.90
C ILE A 74 -9.26 -9.98 -15.42
N LYS A 75 -8.09 -10.17 -16.04
CA LYS A 75 -7.93 -10.04 -17.51
C LYS A 75 -8.81 -10.98 -18.30
N LYS A 76 -9.03 -12.21 -17.81
CA LYS A 76 -9.84 -13.24 -18.47
C LYS A 76 -11.34 -13.08 -18.22
N ASN A 77 -11.74 -12.39 -17.15
CA ASN A 77 -13.15 -12.24 -16.79
C ASN A 77 -13.75 -11.02 -17.49
N LYS A 78 -14.69 -11.27 -18.42
CA LYS A 78 -15.36 -10.21 -19.19
C LYS A 78 -16.33 -9.35 -18.36
N ASP A 79 -16.72 -9.84 -17.19
CA ASP A 79 -17.65 -9.15 -16.29
C ASP A 79 -16.92 -8.18 -15.34
N ILE A 80 -15.56 -8.12 -15.39
CA ILE A 80 -14.78 -7.14 -14.64
C ILE A 80 -14.26 -6.05 -15.59
N LYS A 81 -14.63 -4.80 -15.31
CA LYS A 81 -14.05 -3.60 -15.93
C LYS A 81 -13.24 -2.83 -14.90
N TRP A 82 -12.09 -2.28 -15.27
CA TRP A 82 -11.25 -1.50 -14.37
C TRP A 82 -10.89 -0.13 -14.94
N PHE A 83 -10.89 0.85 -14.07
CA PHE A 83 -10.55 2.23 -14.37
C PHE A 83 -9.43 2.66 -13.43
N THR A 84 -8.21 2.78 -13.95
CA THR A 84 -7.05 3.31 -13.23
C THR A 84 -6.96 4.82 -13.43
N LEU A 85 -6.20 5.52 -12.57
CA LEU A 85 -6.14 6.98 -12.52
C LEU A 85 -7.53 7.61 -12.36
N THR A 86 -8.45 6.92 -11.65
CA THR A 86 -9.85 7.30 -11.58
C THR A 86 -10.29 7.42 -10.12
N GLU A 87 -11.02 8.47 -9.82
CA GLU A 87 -11.57 8.77 -8.50
C GLU A 87 -13.08 8.93 -8.56
N VAL A 88 -13.75 8.64 -7.45
CA VAL A 88 -15.18 8.93 -7.28
C VAL A 88 -15.32 10.37 -6.81
N GLU A 89 -15.99 11.21 -7.61
CA GLU A 89 -16.25 12.61 -7.25
C GLU A 89 -17.55 12.78 -6.46
N LYS A 90 -18.61 12.08 -6.88
CA LYS A 90 -19.93 12.22 -6.27
C LYS A 90 -20.73 10.94 -6.37
N ILE A 91 -21.53 10.69 -5.34
CA ILE A 91 -22.50 9.60 -5.31
C ILE A 91 -23.88 10.21 -5.04
N SER A 92 -24.88 9.76 -5.78
CA SER A 92 -26.30 10.03 -5.55
C SER A 92 -27.12 8.76 -5.66
N GLY A 93 -28.38 8.80 -5.25
CA GLY A 93 -29.24 7.61 -5.15
C GLY A 93 -29.01 6.84 -3.85
N GLY A 94 -29.27 5.55 -3.87
CA GLY A 94 -29.20 4.66 -2.72
C GLY A 94 -28.98 3.19 -3.10
N PRO A 95 -29.02 2.28 -2.13
CA PRO A 95 -28.88 0.82 -2.36
C PRO A 95 -29.77 0.35 -3.49
N GLY A 96 -29.20 -0.39 -4.44
CA GLY A 96 -29.87 -0.88 -5.64
C GLY A 96 -29.83 0.08 -6.84
N ASN A 97 -29.63 1.38 -6.64
CA ASN A 97 -29.64 2.39 -7.72
C ASN A 97 -28.79 3.62 -7.38
N TYR A 98 -27.49 3.44 -7.34
CA TYR A 98 -26.54 4.54 -7.22
C TYR A 98 -26.18 5.13 -8.59
N ASP A 99 -26.10 6.45 -8.67
CA ASP A 99 -25.46 7.18 -9.77
C ASP A 99 -24.15 7.74 -9.26
N VAL A 100 -23.04 7.34 -9.89
CA VAL A 100 -21.67 7.62 -9.43
C VAL A 100 -20.94 8.42 -10.50
N ALA A 101 -20.56 9.65 -10.17
CA ALA A 101 -19.70 10.46 -11.01
C ALA A 101 -18.24 10.10 -10.77
N LEU A 102 -17.55 9.79 -11.86
CA LEU A 102 -16.13 9.42 -11.89
C LEU A 102 -15.32 10.46 -12.64
N LYS A 103 -14.11 10.71 -12.14
CA LYS A 103 -13.11 11.55 -12.80
C LYS A 103 -11.86 10.75 -13.06
N GLN A 104 -11.47 10.61 -14.32
CA GLN A 104 -10.27 9.94 -14.75
C GLN A 104 -9.22 10.96 -15.19
N SER A 105 -8.07 10.91 -14.53
CA SER A 105 -6.89 11.70 -14.89
C SER A 105 -6.19 11.10 -16.11
N PRO A 106 -5.54 11.94 -16.94
CA PRO A 106 -4.85 11.47 -18.11
C PRO A 106 -3.64 10.59 -17.75
N ARG A 107 -3.42 9.57 -18.56
CA ARG A 107 -2.23 8.70 -18.48
C ARG A 107 -1.15 9.16 -19.43
N TYR A 108 -1.53 9.91 -20.47
CA TYR A 108 -0.71 10.30 -21.61
C TYR A 108 -0.12 9.13 -22.39
N VAL A 109 -0.63 7.93 -22.16
CA VAL A 109 -0.27 6.69 -22.87
C VAL A 109 -1.52 5.87 -23.11
N ASN A 110 -1.86 5.63 -24.37
CA ASN A 110 -3.06 4.91 -24.79
C ASN A 110 -2.90 3.38 -24.84
N GLY A 111 -3.91 2.66 -25.35
CA GLY A 111 -3.96 1.20 -25.42
C GLY A 111 -2.94 0.52 -26.32
N ASN A 112 -2.28 1.25 -27.22
CA ASN A 112 -1.28 0.72 -28.14
C ASN A 112 0.08 0.45 -27.47
N CYS A 113 0.23 0.80 -26.18
CA CYS A 113 1.48 0.61 -25.45
C CYS A 113 1.80 -0.88 -25.28
N THR A 114 2.97 -1.28 -25.77
CA THR A 114 3.51 -2.64 -25.66
C THR A 114 4.54 -2.81 -24.54
N CYS A 115 4.73 -1.80 -23.70
CA CYS A 115 5.75 -1.77 -22.63
C CYS A 115 7.19 -1.93 -23.10
N CYS A 116 7.53 -1.49 -24.31
CA CYS A 116 8.86 -1.63 -24.89
C CYS A 116 9.96 -0.77 -24.24
N GLY A 117 9.61 0.20 -23.36
CA GLY A 117 10.56 1.04 -22.63
C GLY A 117 11.10 2.27 -23.36
N LYS A 118 10.98 2.36 -24.68
CA LYS A 118 11.61 3.43 -25.50
C LYS A 118 11.26 4.85 -25.07
N CYS A 119 10.05 5.08 -24.57
CA CYS A 119 9.67 6.40 -24.03
C CYS A 119 10.43 6.74 -22.73
N ALA A 120 10.72 5.75 -21.88
CA ALA A 120 11.53 5.95 -20.68
C ALA A 120 13.01 6.18 -21.04
N ASP A 121 13.54 5.44 -22.01
CA ASP A 121 14.92 5.61 -22.47
C ASP A 121 15.18 6.99 -23.06
N ALA A 122 14.19 7.56 -23.78
CA ALA A 122 14.24 8.90 -24.34
C ALA A 122 13.93 10.03 -23.33
N CYS A 123 13.42 9.68 -22.15
CA CYS A 123 13.07 10.65 -21.13
C CYS A 123 14.29 11.06 -20.30
N GLU A 124 14.77 12.29 -20.43
CA GLU A 124 15.89 12.79 -19.62
C GLU A 124 15.48 13.19 -18.21
N THR A 125 14.22 13.57 -18.01
CA THR A 125 13.73 14.05 -16.73
C THR A 125 13.51 12.92 -15.74
N GLU A 126 14.03 13.09 -14.53
CA GLU A 126 13.81 12.19 -13.39
C GLU A 126 12.93 12.82 -12.33
N ILE A 127 12.13 12.02 -11.68
CA ILE A 127 11.24 12.41 -10.60
C ILE A 127 11.41 11.45 -9.41
N PRO A 128 11.09 11.87 -8.17
CA PRO A 128 11.10 10.98 -7.02
C PRO A 128 10.21 9.75 -7.25
N ASN A 129 10.72 8.59 -6.95
CA ASN A 129 9.98 7.34 -7.09
C ASN A 129 9.06 7.11 -5.88
N VAL A 130 7.81 7.51 -6.02
CA VAL A 130 6.79 7.36 -4.97
C VAL A 130 6.54 5.89 -4.60
N PHE A 131 6.72 4.95 -5.54
CA PHE A 131 6.58 3.52 -5.27
C PHE A 131 7.62 3.02 -4.28
N ASN A 132 8.83 3.60 -4.30
CA ASN A 132 9.92 3.34 -3.38
C ASN A 132 10.02 4.38 -2.23
N PHE A 133 8.94 5.10 -1.95
CA PHE A 133 8.89 6.12 -0.88
C PHE A 133 9.96 7.22 -1.01
N GLY A 134 10.34 7.56 -2.26
CA GLY A 134 11.32 8.61 -2.54
C GLY A 134 12.78 8.23 -2.24
N MET A 135 13.07 6.95 -2.00
CA MET A 135 14.45 6.50 -1.76
C MET A 135 15.31 6.46 -3.02
N ASP A 136 14.72 6.52 -4.18
CA ASP A 136 15.38 6.65 -5.49
C ASP A 136 14.57 7.55 -6.42
N ASN A 137 15.14 7.87 -7.57
CA ASN A 137 14.46 8.54 -8.66
C ASN A 137 14.08 7.54 -9.75
N ARG A 138 13.09 7.91 -10.55
CA ARG A 138 12.70 7.21 -11.78
C ARG A 138 12.50 8.22 -12.89
N LYS A 139 12.52 7.74 -14.13
CA LYS A 139 12.17 8.56 -15.30
C LYS A 139 10.75 9.07 -15.20
N ALA A 140 10.48 10.29 -15.69
CA ALA A 140 9.12 10.84 -15.72
C ALA A 140 8.20 10.10 -16.73
N ALA A 141 8.77 9.32 -17.65
CA ALA A 141 8.06 8.30 -18.41
C ALA A 141 8.34 6.94 -17.75
N TYR A 142 7.37 6.33 -17.08
CA TYR A 142 7.61 5.16 -16.24
C TYR A 142 6.54 4.08 -16.34
N LEU A 143 6.94 2.85 -16.07
CA LEU A 143 6.03 1.77 -15.68
C LEU A 143 5.84 1.85 -14.15
N PRO A 144 4.61 1.82 -13.61
CA PRO A 144 4.38 1.95 -12.16
C PRO A 144 5.21 0.99 -11.30
N HIS A 145 5.30 -0.28 -11.70
CA HIS A 145 6.19 -1.33 -11.21
C HIS A 145 6.19 -2.48 -12.21
N GLU A 146 7.12 -3.42 -12.09
CA GLU A 146 7.32 -4.52 -13.06
C GLU A 146 6.06 -5.36 -13.31
N MET A 147 5.22 -5.54 -12.28
CA MET A 147 3.95 -6.27 -12.37
C MET A 147 2.74 -5.35 -12.50
N ALA A 148 2.92 -4.13 -13.03
CA ALA A 148 1.81 -3.20 -13.17
C ALA A 148 0.65 -3.80 -13.96
N PHE A 149 -0.57 -3.62 -13.46
CA PHE A 149 -1.79 -3.97 -14.19
C PHE A 149 -2.77 -2.79 -14.20
N PRO A 150 -3.13 -2.24 -15.38
CA PRO A 150 -2.68 -2.65 -16.70
C PRO A 150 -1.18 -2.43 -16.92
N GLN A 151 -0.56 -3.32 -17.70
CA GLN A 151 0.84 -3.21 -18.06
C GLN A 151 0.99 -2.13 -19.14
N ARG A 152 1.15 -0.89 -18.70
CA ARG A 152 1.16 0.30 -19.55
C ARG A 152 1.97 1.41 -18.87
N TYR A 153 2.81 2.08 -19.65
CA TYR A 153 3.56 3.24 -19.19
C TYR A 153 2.66 4.41 -18.78
N VAL A 154 3.25 5.35 -18.11
CA VAL A 154 2.66 6.63 -17.70
C VAL A 154 3.67 7.72 -18.04
N ILE A 155 3.18 8.86 -18.55
CA ILE A 155 3.98 10.09 -18.60
C ILE A 155 3.53 10.94 -17.40
N ASP A 156 4.48 11.38 -16.59
CA ASP A 156 4.16 12.22 -15.43
C ASP A 156 3.63 13.58 -15.89
N PRO A 157 2.55 14.08 -15.28
CA PRO A 157 1.98 15.38 -15.64
C PRO A 157 2.97 16.55 -15.55
N SER A 158 3.99 16.46 -14.71
CA SER A 158 4.99 17.53 -14.50
C SER A 158 5.83 17.86 -15.73
N ILE A 159 5.94 16.91 -16.68
CA ILE A 159 6.72 17.16 -17.91
C ILE A 159 5.88 17.52 -19.12
N ILE A 160 4.54 17.53 -19.01
CA ILE A 160 3.67 17.86 -20.14
C ILE A 160 3.94 19.29 -20.66
N GLY A 161 4.06 19.42 -21.98
CA GLY A 161 4.46 20.66 -22.63
C GLY A 161 5.98 20.89 -22.70
N SER A 162 6.80 20.00 -22.13
CA SER A 162 8.27 20.10 -22.18
C SER A 162 8.86 19.36 -23.38
N LYS A 163 10.14 19.63 -23.70
CA LYS A 163 10.93 18.88 -24.68
C LYS A 163 11.05 17.40 -24.31
N ALA A 164 11.13 17.08 -23.01
CA ALA A 164 11.21 15.71 -22.53
C ALA A 164 9.92 14.91 -22.86
N ALA A 165 8.74 15.50 -22.70
CA ALA A 165 7.50 14.85 -23.11
C ALA A 165 7.45 14.62 -24.63
N GLN A 166 7.88 15.60 -25.44
CA GLN A 166 7.94 15.44 -26.88
C GLN A 166 8.91 14.33 -27.30
N ALA A 167 10.08 14.25 -26.69
CA ALA A 167 11.04 13.18 -26.95
C ALA A 167 10.45 11.79 -26.65
N CYS A 168 9.66 11.65 -25.56
CA CYS A 168 8.94 10.42 -25.26
C CYS A 168 7.92 10.05 -26.36
N LYS A 169 7.22 11.04 -26.93
CA LYS A 169 6.27 10.84 -28.02
C LYS A 169 6.96 10.41 -29.30
N ASP A 170 8.03 11.12 -29.68
CA ASP A 170 8.79 10.86 -30.91
C ASP A 170 9.49 9.48 -30.88
N ALA A 171 9.94 9.04 -29.71
CA ALA A 171 10.55 7.73 -29.52
C ALA A 171 9.56 6.55 -29.53
N CYS A 172 8.26 6.81 -29.49
CA CYS A 172 7.26 5.75 -29.41
C CYS A 172 6.91 5.15 -30.78
N PRO A 173 7.33 3.92 -31.12
CA PRO A 173 7.09 3.34 -32.45
C PRO A 173 5.65 2.89 -32.67
N TYR A 174 4.83 2.88 -31.61
CA TYR A 174 3.44 2.40 -31.65
C TYR A 174 2.42 3.53 -31.55
N ASN A 175 2.83 4.79 -31.61
CA ASN A 175 1.97 5.96 -31.40
C ASN A 175 1.13 5.83 -30.12
N ALA A 176 1.71 5.25 -29.06
CA ALA A 176 1.03 5.03 -27.80
C ALA A 176 1.09 6.26 -26.88
N VAL A 177 2.07 7.16 -27.06
CA VAL A 177 2.17 8.40 -26.27
C VAL A 177 1.23 9.45 -26.86
N ASP A 178 0.27 9.84 -26.05
CA ASP A 178 -0.78 10.85 -26.37
C ASP A 178 -0.69 11.99 -25.36
N LEU A 179 0.03 13.06 -25.73
CA LEU A 179 0.24 14.22 -24.87
C LEU A 179 -0.98 15.13 -24.79
N ASP A 180 -1.98 14.90 -25.64
CA ASP A 180 -3.24 15.64 -25.68
C ASP A 180 -4.36 14.97 -24.84
N ASP A 181 -4.07 13.82 -24.19
CA ASP A 181 -5.02 13.13 -23.29
C ASP A 181 -5.45 14.08 -22.18
N LYS A 182 -6.76 14.12 -21.91
CA LYS A 182 -7.37 15.07 -20.97
C LYS A 182 -8.13 14.33 -19.87
N VAL A 183 -8.41 15.05 -18.80
CA VAL A 183 -9.33 14.59 -17.76
C VAL A 183 -10.68 14.25 -18.39
N LYS A 184 -11.20 13.07 -18.02
CA LYS A 184 -12.51 12.56 -18.45
C LYS A 184 -13.42 12.45 -17.24
N SER A 185 -14.60 13.06 -17.32
CA SER A 185 -15.65 12.87 -16.32
C SER A 185 -16.81 12.11 -16.97
N PHE A 186 -17.29 11.07 -16.27
CA PHE A 186 -18.41 10.25 -16.74
C PHE A 186 -19.16 9.64 -15.57
N ASN A 187 -20.41 9.27 -15.80
CA ASN A 187 -21.24 8.66 -14.79
C ASN A 187 -21.43 7.16 -15.05
N ILE A 188 -21.54 6.38 -13.98
CA ILE A 188 -21.93 4.98 -14.00
C ILE A 188 -23.10 4.74 -13.06
N LYS A 189 -23.96 3.78 -13.41
CA LYS A 189 -25.03 3.30 -12.52
C LYS A 189 -24.65 1.96 -11.93
N VAL A 190 -24.79 1.82 -10.60
CA VAL A 190 -24.43 0.62 -9.88
C VAL A 190 -25.42 0.33 -8.75
N ALA A 191 -25.62 -0.95 -8.44
CA ALA A 191 -26.54 -1.34 -7.37
C ALA A 191 -25.88 -1.32 -5.99
N SER A 192 -24.56 -1.53 -5.93
CA SER A 192 -23.82 -1.61 -4.66
C SER A 192 -22.44 -0.98 -4.80
N ILE A 193 -21.94 -0.39 -3.71
CA ILE A 193 -20.62 0.23 -3.65
C ILE A 193 -19.83 -0.38 -2.48
N VAL A 194 -18.59 -0.79 -2.77
CA VAL A 194 -17.65 -1.33 -1.78
C VAL A 194 -16.40 -0.47 -1.73
N TRP A 195 -16.13 0.12 -0.58
CA TRP A 195 -14.91 0.86 -0.32
C TRP A 195 -13.79 -0.06 0.12
N ALA A 196 -12.71 -0.10 -0.64
CA ALA A 196 -11.51 -0.90 -0.43
C ALA A 196 -10.23 -0.03 -0.55
N THR A 197 -10.32 1.24 -0.14
CA THR A 197 -9.30 2.27 -0.36
C THR A 197 -8.04 2.10 0.50
N GLY A 198 -8.06 1.13 1.44
CA GLY A 198 -6.88 0.70 2.17
C GLY A 198 -6.39 1.70 3.23
N TRP A 199 -5.07 1.87 3.32
CA TRP A 199 -4.39 2.59 4.38
C TRP A 199 -3.13 3.32 3.89
N ASN A 200 -2.67 4.27 4.72
CA ASN A 200 -1.37 4.93 4.56
C ASN A 200 -0.47 4.60 5.75
N PRO A 201 0.86 4.47 5.57
CA PRO A 201 1.80 4.47 6.69
C PRO A 201 1.63 5.77 7.49
N TYR A 202 1.64 5.66 8.81
CA TYR A 202 1.62 6.83 9.66
C TYR A 202 2.85 7.72 9.37
N ASP A 203 2.63 9.01 9.29
CA ASP A 203 3.69 9.96 9.00
C ASP A 203 4.68 10.04 10.17
N ALA A 204 5.83 9.40 10.00
CA ALA A 204 6.87 9.33 11.01
C ALA A 204 7.54 10.67 11.32
N THR A 205 7.39 11.68 10.47
CA THR A 205 7.92 13.03 10.74
C THR A 205 7.23 13.72 11.92
N LYS A 206 6.03 13.27 12.28
CA LYS A 206 5.29 13.76 13.44
C LYS A 206 5.90 13.31 14.78
N MET A 207 6.86 12.39 14.76
CA MET A 207 7.54 11.85 15.93
C MET A 207 8.98 12.40 16.01
N ASP A 208 9.11 13.65 16.42
CA ASP A 208 10.40 14.37 16.46
C ASP A 208 11.51 13.63 17.22
N ASN A 209 11.14 12.94 18.29
CA ASN A 209 12.04 12.16 19.12
C ASN A 209 12.62 10.92 18.43
N LEU A 210 11.97 10.42 17.36
CA LEU A 210 12.44 9.27 16.58
C LEU A 210 13.25 9.66 15.33
N SER A 211 13.45 10.96 15.09
CA SER A 211 14.38 11.55 14.12
C SER A 211 14.21 11.10 12.65
N PHE A 212 13.03 10.58 12.25
CA PHE A 212 12.75 10.28 10.85
C PHE A 212 12.77 11.58 10.01
N GLY A 213 13.40 11.51 8.84
CA GLY A 213 13.60 12.67 7.96
C GLY A 213 14.74 13.60 8.39
N LYS A 214 15.27 13.47 9.63
CA LYS A 214 16.43 14.19 10.14
C LYS A 214 17.70 13.34 10.08
N VAL A 215 17.60 12.07 10.40
CA VAL A 215 18.67 11.07 10.36
C VAL A 215 18.43 10.13 9.18
N GLN A 216 19.35 10.13 8.21
CA GLN A 216 19.17 9.38 6.95
C GLN A 216 19.03 7.86 7.16
N ASN A 217 19.72 7.30 8.16
CA ASN A 217 19.70 5.87 8.47
C ASN A 217 18.52 5.45 9.37
N VAL A 218 17.53 6.35 9.56
CA VAL A 218 16.23 6.03 10.17
C VAL A 218 15.20 5.94 9.07
N ILE A 219 14.66 4.75 8.83
CA ILE A 219 13.69 4.44 7.77
C ILE A 219 12.40 3.87 8.35
N THR A 220 11.34 3.80 7.56
CA THR A 220 10.09 3.15 7.96
C THR A 220 10.07 1.67 7.57
N ASN A 221 9.17 0.89 8.17
CA ASN A 221 8.94 -0.50 7.81
C ASN A 221 8.58 -0.69 6.32
N MET A 222 7.84 0.24 5.72
CA MET A 222 7.51 0.17 4.28
C MET A 222 8.73 0.49 3.40
N MET A 223 9.60 1.40 3.81
CA MET A 223 10.89 1.63 3.14
C MET A 223 11.78 0.39 3.24
N MET A 224 11.81 -0.29 4.38
CA MET A 224 12.54 -1.56 4.55
C MET A 224 12.06 -2.66 3.59
N GLU A 225 10.76 -2.76 3.34
CA GLU A 225 10.21 -3.69 2.32
C GLU A 225 10.78 -3.38 0.93
N ARG A 226 10.90 -2.09 0.58
CA ARG A 226 11.45 -1.69 -0.72
C ARG A 226 12.96 -1.90 -0.81
N LEU A 227 13.72 -1.66 0.24
CA LEU A 227 15.15 -1.99 0.27
C LEU A 227 15.39 -3.49 0.07
N ALA A 228 14.59 -4.33 0.73
CA ALA A 228 14.72 -5.79 0.64
C ALA A 228 14.26 -6.37 -0.70
N ALA A 229 13.43 -5.65 -1.46
CA ALA A 229 12.88 -6.16 -2.71
C ALA A 229 13.93 -6.14 -3.84
N ALA A 230 14.00 -7.23 -4.64
CA ALA A 230 14.93 -7.32 -5.77
C ALA A 230 14.72 -6.20 -6.82
N ASN A 231 13.49 -5.70 -6.95
CA ASN A 231 13.12 -4.57 -7.80
C ASN A 231 13.07 -3.23 -7.02
N GLY A 232 13.65 -3.18 -5.85
CA GLY A 232 13.75 -1.98 -5.02
C GLY A 232 14.96 -1.11 -5.37
N PRO A 233 15.13 0.03 -4.69
CA PRO A 233 16.17 1.03 -5.00
C PRO A 233 17.60 0.48 -4.92
N THR A 234 17.83 -0.51 -4.08
CA THR A 234 19.14 -1.13 -3.84
C THR A 234 19.26 -2.54 -4.44
N LYS A 235 18.28 -2.95 -5.25
CA LYS A 235 18.21 -4.29 -5.86
C LYS A 235 18.32 -5.40 -4.79
N GLY A 236 17.64 -5.22 -3.65
CA GLY A 236 17.60 -6.17 -2.54
C GLY A 236 18.83 -6.14 -1.61
N LYS A 237 19.80 -5.27 -1.84
CA LYS A 237 20.96 -5.12 -0.97
C LYS A 237 20.60 -4.31 0.27
N MET A 238 20.88 -4.87 1.47
CA MET A 238 20.68 -4.19 2.74
C MET A 238 21.82 -3.21 2.98
N VAL A 239 21.62 -1.95 2.57
CA VAL A 239 22.63 -0.88 2.67
C VAL A 239 22.06 0.34 3.38
N ARG A 240 22.94 1.10 4.01
CA ARG A 240 22.62 2.36 4.68
C ARG A 240 22.23 3.44 3.66
N PRO A 241 21.13 4.16 3.85
CA PRO A 241 20.76 5.26 2.96
C PRO A 241 21.79 6.38 2.88
N SER A 242 22.56 6.62 3.95
CA SER A 242 23.52 7.73 4.04
C SER A 242 24.78 7.57 3.17
N ASP A 243 25.29 6.33 3.02
CA ASP A 243 26.61 6.09 2.43
C ASP A 243 26.71 4.78 1.62
N GLY A 244 25.63 4.01 1.52
CA GLY A 244 25.58 2.77 0.75
C GLY A 244 26.35 1.59 1.36
N LYS A 245 26.85 1.71 2.59
CA LYS A 245 27.53 0.60 3.28
C LYS A 245 26.56 -0.49 3.65
N THR A 246 27.01 -1.74 3.62
CA THR A 246 26.23 -2.90 4.05
C THR A 246 25.85 -2.77 5.52
N VAL A 247 24.58 -3.08 5.85
CA VAL A 247 24.08 -3.07 7.21
C VAL A 247 24.24 -4.45 7.83
N ASN A 248 24.96 -4.50 8.97
CA ASN A 248 25.18 -5.70 9.76
C ASN A 248 24.59 -5.61 11.17
N ASN A 249 24.20 -4.41 11.61
CA ASN A 249 23.59 -4.21 12.93
C ASN A 249 22.40 -3.24 12.80
N ILE A 250 21.18 -3.76 13.04
CA ILE A 250 19.92 -3.03 12.80
C ILE A 250 19.03 -3.07 14.04
N ALA A 251 18.27 -1.99 14.25
CA ALA A 251 17.19 -1.99 15.25
C ALA A 251 15.81 -1.80 14.60
N PHE A 252 14.81 -2.44 15.18
CA PHE A 252 13.39 -2.28 14.86
C PHE A 252 12.67 -1.67 16.07
N VAL A 253 12.03 -0.52 15.85
CA VAL A 253 11.29 0.20 16.89
C VAL A 253 9.81 -0.04 16.69
N GLN A 254 9.21 -0.85 17.57
CA GLN A 254 7.79 -1.19 17.53
C GLN A 254 6.91 -0.04 18.00
N CYS A 255 5.67 -0.04 17.56
CA CYS A 255 4.65 0.94 17.93
C CYS A 255 5.07 2.40 17.66
N ALA A 256 5.88 2.65 16.62
CA ALA A 256 6.21 4.00 16.21
C ALA A 256 4.94 4.70 15.68
N GLY A 257 4.38 5.58 16.49
CA GLY A 257 3.12 6.28 16.22
C GLY A 257 1.84 5.46 16.45
N SER A 258 1.92 4.20 16.91
CA SER A 258 0.76 3.39 17.31
C SER A 258 0.71 3.16 18.81
N ARG A 259 -0.50 2.95 19.38
CA ARG A 259 -0.73 2.76 20.81
C ARG A 259 -0.20 3.96 21.63
N ASP A 260 -0.43 5.13 21.09
CA ASP A 260 0.03 6.41 21.66
C ASP A 260 -1.11 7.42 21.52
N GLU A 261 -1.56 8.00 22.63
CA GLU A 261 -2.68 8.94 22.67
C GLU A 261 -2.42 10.23 21.88
N ASN A 262 -1.14 10.60 21.73
CA ASN A 262 -0.74 11.79 20.96
C ASN A 262 -0.67 11.52 19.45
N HIS A 263 -0.79 10.27 19.02
CA HIS A 263 -0.65 9.83 17.63
C HIS A 263 -1.82 8.92 17.23
N LEU A 264 -1.60 7.60 17.09
CA LEU A 264 -2.64 6.62 16.84
C LEU A 264 -2.94 5.86 18.14
N PRO A 265 -4.13 6.04 18.77
CA PRO A 265 -4.43 5.41 20.06
C PRO A 265 -4.61 3.90 19.97
N PHE A 266 -4.76 3.35 18.76
CA PHE A 266 -5.00 1.93 18.51
C PHE A 266 -3.75 1.16 18.07
N CYS A 267 -3.84 -0.17 18.12
CA CYS A 267 -2.83 -1.07 17.57
C CYS A 267 -3.03 -1.26 16.07
N SER A 268 -1.98 -1.05 15.29
CA SER A 268 -2.00 -1.24 13.83
C SER A 268 -1.94 -2.71 13.38
N TYR A 269 -1.97 -3.66 14.30
CA TYR A 269 -2.08 -5.11 14.09
C TYR A 269 -0.88 -5.79 13.42
N ILE A 270 -0.25 -5.17 12.43
CA ILE A 270 0.77 -5.80 11.57
C ILE A 270 2.22 -5.55 12.02
N CYS A 271 2.49 -4.54 12.86
CA CYS A 271 3.85 -4.04 13.10
C CYS A 271 4.80 -5.12 13.65
N CYS A 272 4.33 -5.91 14.63
CA CYS A 272 5.13 -6.99 15.22
C CYS A 272 5.52 -8.05 14.18
N LEU A 273 4.57 -8.51 13.38
CA LEU A 273 4.83 -9.48 12.33
C LEU A 273 5.72 -8.91 11.22
N ALA A 274 5.53 -7.64 10.86
CA ALA A 274 6.36 -6.98 9.86
C ALA A 274 7.82 -6.93 10.31
N SER A 275 8.10 -6.49 11.55
CA SER A 275 9.48 -6.44 12.06
C SER A 275 10.11 -7.82 12.20
N LEU A 276 9.39 -8.81 12.72
CA LEU A 276 9.87 -10.20 12.77
C LEU A 276 10.25 -10.72 11.38
N LYS A 277 9.41 -10.43 10.36
CA LYS A 277 9.69 -10.80 8.98
C LYS A 277 10.91 -10.05 8.44
N GLN A 278 11.01 -8.74 8.66
CA GLN A 278 12.10 -7.90 8.21
C GLN A 278 13.43 -8.25 8.87
N THR A 279 13.40 -8.72 10.11
CA THR A 279 14.57 -9.31 10.77
C THR A 279 15.13 -10.48 9.96
N THR A 280 14.28 -11.32 9.37
CA THR A 280 14.78 -12.44 8.53
C THR A 280 15.45 -11.96 7.25
N TYR A 281 15.12 -10.80 6.71
CA TYR A 281 15.75 -10.29 5.50
C TYR A 281 17.23 -10.00 5.69
N ILE A 282 17.59 -9.39 6.82
CA ILE A 282 18.98 -9.07 7.11
C ILE A 282 19.77 -10.31 7.50
N ARG A 283 19.13 -11.23 8.24
CA ARG A 283 19.72 -12.51 8.65
C ARG A 283 19.95 -13.45 7.45
N GLU A 284 19.03 -13.49 6.49
CA GLU A 284 19.18 -14.23 5.23
C GLU A 284 20.28 -13.62 4.34
N ALA A 285 20.43 -12.29 4.33
CA ALA A 285 21.47 -11.60 3.55
C ALA A 285 22.87 -11.79 4.15
N ASN A 286 23.00 -11.77 5.48
CA ASN A 286 24.25 -11.99 6.20
C ASN A 286 24.00 -12.71 7.53
N PRO A 287 24.41 -13.97 7.66
CA PRO A 287 24.25 -14.74 8.91
C PRO A 287 24.97 -14.18 10.14
N GLU A 288 25.98 -13.31 9.96
CA GLU A 288 26.69 -12.65 11.07
C GLU A 288 26.03 -11.35 11.52
N SER A 289 25.04 -10.86 10.77
CA SER A 289 24.34 -9.62 11.12
C SER A 289 23.55 -9.78 12.44
N LYS A 290 23.34 -8.64 13.12
CA LYS A 290 22.59 -8.58 14.38
C LYS A 290 21.35 -7.74 14.21
N ALA A 291 20.26 -8.14 14.87
CA ALA A 291 19.02 -7.39 14.89
C ALA A 291 18.49 -7.25 16.32
N THR A 292 18.02 -6.05 16.67
CA THR A 292 17.37 -5.79 17.96
C THR A 292 15.96 -5.31 17.74
N ILE A 293 14.97 -5.91 18.41
CA ILE A 293 13.57 -5.50 18.37
C ILE A 293 13.21 -4.84 19.71
N TYR A 294 12.95 -3.54 19.69
CA TYR A 294 12.40 -2.78 20.82
C TYR A 294 10.88 -2.87 20.80
N TYR A 295 10.26 -3.35 21.87
CA TYR A 295 8.83 -3.64 21.91
C TYR A 295 8.18 -3.33 23.25
N ILE A 296 6.87 -3.03 23.21
CA ILE A 296 6.03 -2.91 24.42
C ILE A 296 5.44 -4.30 24.76
N ASP A 297 4.79 -4.93 23.81
CA ASP A 297 4.38 -6.32 23.78
C ASP A 297 4.42 -6.85 22.33
N LEU A 298 4.62 -8.16 22.15
CA LEU A 298 4.66 -8.78 20.83
C LEU A 298 3.35 -9.51 20.56
N ARG A 299 2.70 -9.14 19.47
CA ARG A 299 1.41 -9.69 19.03
C ARG A 299 1.59 -10.50 17.76
N THR A 300 1.53 -11.81 17.90
CA THR A 300 1.67 -12.79 16.81
C THR A 300 0.52 -13.78 16.84
N PRO A 301 -0.71 -13.34 16.44
CA PRO A 301 -1.92 -14.12 16.65
C PRO A 301 -1.94 -15.42 15.85
N GLY A 302 -2.52 -16.45 16.42
CA GLY A 302 -2.79 -17.73 15.79
C GLY A 302 -1.51 -18.46 15.33
N ARG A 303 -1.46 -18.86 14.07
CA ARG A 303 -0.35 -19.65 13.51
C ARG A 303 0.98 -18.90 13.43
N TYR A 304 0.98 -17.58 13.56
CA TYR A 304 2.20 -16.76 13.48
C TYR A 304 3.06 -16.84 14.75
N GLU A 305 2.54 -17.38 15.84
CA GLU A 305 3.34 -17.66 17.02
C GLU A 305 4.50 -18.63 16.73
N LYS A 306 4.32 -19.60 15.85
CA LYS A 306 5.40 -20.50 15.41
C LYS A 306 6.51 -19.74 14.68
N PHE A 307 6.15 -18.74 13.89
CA PHE A 307 7.11 -17.88 13.22
C PHE A 307 7.89 -17.01 14.23
N TYR A 308 7.20 -16.45 15.22
CA TYR A 308 7.84 -15.72 16.31
C TYR A 308 8.84 -16.60 17.07
N LYS A 309 8.45 -17.82 17.45
CA LYS A 309 9.35 -18.75 18.13
C LYS A 309 10.63 -19.02 17.32
N LYS A 310 10.50 -19.27 16.03
CA LYS A 310 11.64 -19.44 15.11
C LYS A 310 12.57 -18.22 15.11
N VAL A 311 12.04 -17.01 15.03
CA VAL A 311 12.86 -15.79 15.04
C VAL A 311 13.51 -15.57 16.40
N LYS A 312 12.82 -15.91 17.50
CA LYS A 312 13.33 -15.78 18.87
C LYS A 312 14.48 -16.74 19.18
N GLU A 313 14.53 -17.88 18.50
CA GLU A 313 15.60 -18.90 18.66
C GLU A 313 16.91 -18.50 17.96
N ASP A 314 16.89 -17.46 17.08
CA ASP A 314 18.11 -16.96 16.45
C ASP A 314 18.94 -16.15 17.46
N ALA A 315 20.14 -16.66 17.78
CA ALA A 315 21.04 -16.07 18.77
C ALA A 315 21.50 -14.64 18.43
N ASN A 316 21.42 -14.23 17.16
CA ASN A 316 21.76 -12.87 16.70
C ASN A 316 20.55 -11.93 16.68
N VAL A 317 19.39 -12.37 17.18
CA VAL A 317 18.19 -11.53 17.30
C VAL A 317 17.89 -11.27 18.78
N SER A 318 17.98 -10.01 19.18
CA SER A 318 17.73 -9.57 20.55
C SER A 318 16.35 -8.91 20.68
N PHE A 319 15.73 -9.12 21.84
CA PHE A 319 14.43 -8.54 22.16
C PHE A 319 14.56 -7.69 23.44
N VAL A 320 14.29 -6.38 23.33
CA VAL A 320 14.35 -5.44 24.46
C VAL A 320 12.97 -4.90 24.74
N LYS A 321 12.43 -5.16 25.93
CA LYS A 321 11.11 -4.69 26.33
C LYS A 321 11.21 -3.26 26.84
N GLY A 322 10.76 -2.30 26.02
CA GLY A 322 10.77 -0.88 26.35
C GLY A 322 10.30 -0.02 25.18
N LYS A 323 9.79 1.17 25.49
CA LYS A 323 9.46 2.18 24.48
C LYS A 323 10.71 3.03 24.22
N VAL A 324 11.14 3.14 22.96
CA VAL A 324 12.25 4.00 22.57
C VAL A 324 11.87 5.46 22.85
N ALA A 325 12.70 6.13 23.63
CA ALA A 325 12.48 7.51 24.05
C ALA A 325 13.09 8.52 23.06
N LYS A 326 14.26 8.19 22.49
CA LYS A 326 14.99 9.11 21.61
C LYS A 326 15.88 8.35 20.63
N ILE A 327 16.02 8.92 19.43
CA ILE A 327 16.99 8.49 18.41
C ILE A 327 17.84 9.69 17.99
N GLU A 328 19.15 9.49 17.86
CA GLU A 328 20.14 10.50 17.48
C GLU A 328 21.13 9.92 16.46
N GLU A 329 21.76 10.78 15.68
CA GLU A 329 22.85 10.41 14.77
C GLU A 329 24.21 10.66 15.46
N ASP A 330 25.14 9.71 15.32
CA ASP A 330 26.55 9.97 15.57
C ASP A 330 27.12 10.72 14.36
N PRO A 331 27.55 11.98 14.53
CA PRO A 331 28.01 12.81 13.39
C PRO A 331 29.29 12.28 12.72
N ALA A 332 30.11 11.49 13.44
CA ALA A 332 31.36 10.97 12.91
C ALA A 332 31.16 9.68 12.07
N THR A 333 30.31 8.78 12.53
CA THR A 333 30.13 7.46 11.89
C THR A 333 28.83 7.35 11.09
N LYS A 334 27.89 8.28 11.27
CA LYS A 334 26.51 8.23 10.75
C LYS A 334 25.70 7.08 11.33
N ASP A 335 26.17 6.44 12.39
CA ASP A 335 25.41 5.43 13.10
C ASP A 335 24.27 6.08 13.89
N VAL A 336 23.28 5.28 14.20
CA VAL A 336 22.08 5.67 14.90
C VAL A 336 22.16 5.23 16.36
N ILE A 337 22.02 6.18 17.28
CA ILE A 337 22.03 5.95 18.72
C ILE A 337 20.59 5.90 19.20
N VAL A 338 20.17 4.75 19.73
CA VAL A 338 18.84 4.51 20.28
C VAL A 338 18.90 4.58 21.80
N THR A 339 18.09 5.44 22.41
CA THR A 339 17.91 5.53 23.86
C THR A 339 16.54 4.93 24.24
N VAL A 340 16.55 3.94 25.14
CA VAL A 340 15.38 3.23 25.62
C VAL A 340 15.46 3.00 27.11
N GLU A 341 14.33 2.97 27.79
CA GLU A 341 14.22 2.43 29.14
C GLU A 341 13.77 0.97 29.04
N ASP A 342 14.66 0.05 29.44
CA ASP A 342 14.32 -1.38 29.54
C ASP A 342 13.43 -1.59 30.75
N THR A 343 12.15 -1.89 30.50
CA THR A 343 11.14 -2.04 31.55
C THR A 343 11.32 -3.28 32.39
N LEU A 344 12.14 -4.24 32.00
CA LEU A 344 12.45 -5.43 32.79
C LEU A 344 13.55 -5.17 33.82
N SER A 345 14.56 -4.39 33.46
CA SER A 345 15.67 -4.05 34.37
C SER A 345 15.53 -2.67 35.03
N GLY A 346 14.62 -1.82 34.55
CA GLY A 346 14.47 -0.42 34.97
C GLY A 346 15.65 0.46 34.57
N LYS A 347 16.53 0.00 33.69
CA LYS A 347 17.75 0.71 33.28
C LYS A 347 17.53 1.48 31.97
N LYS A 348 18.08 2.68 31.93
CA LYS A 348 18.21 3.43 30.67
C LYS A 348 19.39 2.86 29.89
N ILE A 349 19.11 2.40 28.65
CA ILE A 349 20.09 1.80 27.75
C ILE A 349 20.30 2.75 26.59
N GLN A 350 21.54 2.93 26.18
CA GLN A 350 21.93 3.51 24.91
C GLN A 350 22.64 2.46 24.07
N ALA A 351 22.16 2.25 22.83
CA ALA A 351 22.76 1.28 21.93
C ALA A 351 22.95 1.89 20.54
N ARG A 352 23.98 1.46 19.84
CA ARG A 352 24.40 1.96 18.54
C ARG A 352 24.04 0.97 17.45
N TYR A 353 23.49 1.46 16.34
CA TYR A 353 23.07 0.69 15.19
C TYR A 353 23.47 1.39 13.89
N GLU A 354 23.70 0.62 12.84
CA GLU A 354 24.00 1.15 11.52
C GLU A 354 22.73 1.66 10.81
N MET A 355 21.57 1.11 11.15
CA MET A 355 20.26 1.52 10.63
C MET A 355 19.16 1.24 11.65
N VAL A 356 18.13 2.06 11.67
CA VAL A 356 16.93 1.88 12.49
C VAL A 356 15.67 1.87 11.63
N VAL A 357 14.81 0.91 11.87
CA VAL A 357 13.51 0.77 11.20
C VAL A 357 12.39 1.11 12.17
N LEU A 358 11.62 2.13 11.85
CA LEU A 358 10.43 2.50 12.58
C LEU A 358 9.25 1.65 12.07
N ALA A 359 8.70 0.79 12.93
CA ALA A 359 7.47 0.06 12.65
C ALA A 359 6.28 1.01 12.81
N THR A 360 6.10 1.87 11.79
CA THR A 360 5.07 2.90 11.78
C THR A 360 3.67 2.30 11.74
N GLY A 361 2.71 3.02 12.33
CA GLY A 361 1.32 2.63 12.38
C GLY A 361 0.65 2.61 11.01
N MET A 362 -0.55 2.03 10.99
CA MET A 362 -1.44 1.96 9.85
C MET A 362 -2.59 2.95 10.06
N GLU A 363 -2.66 3.99 9.23
CA GLU A 363 -3.73 4.98 9.23
C GLU A 363 -4.70 4.69 8.08
N PRO A 364 -6.04 4.64 8.28
CA PRO A 364 -6.95 4.41 7.16
C PRO A 364 -6.82 5.54 6.13
N SER A 365 -6.96 5.23 4.85
CA SER A 365 -6.92 6.26 3.79
C SER A 365 -7.94 7.38 4.01
N THR A 366 -9.02 7.08 4.72
CA THR A 366 -10.10 7.99 5.10
C THR A 366 -9.78 8.95 6.25
N ALA A 367 -8.62 8.80 6.89
CA ALA A 367 -8.12 9.81 7.82
C ALA A 367 -7.74 11.11 7.10
N THR A 368 -7.19 11.00 5.89
CA THR A 368 -6.78 12.14 5.07
C THR A 368 -7.90 12.62 4.15
N VAL A 369 -8.57 11.69 3.44
CA VAL A 369 -9.62 12.02 2.47
C VAL A 369 -10.85 11.14 2.75
N LYS A 370 -11.94 11.77 3.14
CA LYS A 370 -13.21 11.06 3.35
C LYS A 370 -13.79 10.57 2.03
N VAL A 371 -14.40 9.39 2.04
CA VAL A 371 -15.07 8.86 0.86
C VAL A 371 -16.36 9.63 0.58
N PRO A 372 -16.73 9.85 -0.69
CA PRO A 372 -18.00 10.45 -1.06
C PRO A 372 -19.21 9.65 -0.56
N GLY A 373 -20.33 10.32 -0.34
CA GLY A 373 -21.58 9.74 0.14
C GLY A 373 -21.73 9.79 1.67
N ASN A 374 -22.70 9.06 2.20
CA ASN A 374 -23.08 9.11 3.63
C ASN A 374 -22.32 8.06 4.47
N ALA A 375 -21.02 7.91 4.26
CA ALA A 375 -20.22 6.96 5.04
C ALA A 375 -20.12 7.42 6.50
N LYS A 376 -20.30 6.48 7.43
CA LYS A 376 -20.05 6.69 8.86
C LYS A 376 -18.63 6.27 9.20
N TYR A 377 -18.05 6.94 10.18
CA TYR A 377 -16.69 6.70 10.62
C TYR A 377 -16.64 6.50 12.13
N ASP A 378 -15.72 5.68 12.59
CA ASP A 378 -15.35 5.64 14.00
C ASP A 378 -14.45 6.85 14.37
N GLU A 379 -14.08 6.92 15.64
CA GLU A 379 -13.20 7.97 16.19
C GLU A 379 -11.82 8.02 15.53
N ASN A 380 -11.36 6.91 14.93
CA ASN A 380 -10.09 6.77 14.26
C ASN A 380 -10.19 6.89 12.72
N SER A 381 -11.33 7.35 12.22
CA SER A 381 -11.61 7.53 10.79
C SER A 381 -11.73 6.24 9.96
N PHE A 382 -11.85 5.06 10.58
CA PHE A 382 -12.21 3.85 9.86
C PHE A 382 -13.69 3.88 9.45
N VAL A 383 -13.99 3.37 8.26
CA VAL A 383 -15.37 3.31 7.76
C VAL A 383 -16.16 2.26 8.54
N ILE A 384 -17.27 2.68 9.14
CA ILE A 384 -18.25 1.79 9.76
C ILE A 384 -19.22 1.29 8.68
N PRO A 385 -19.20 -0.01 8.31
CA PRO A 385 -20.09 -0.52 7.28
C PRO A 385 -21.55 -0.45 7.70
N ALA A 386 -22.39 0.14 6.85
CA ALA A 386 -23.84 0.19 7.00
C ALA A 386 -24.49 -0.03 5.62
N GLU A 387 -25.15 0.98 5.07
CA GLU A 387 -25.62 0.98 3.68
C GLU A 387 -24.45 1.01 2.69
N ILE A 388 -23.36 1.68 3.07
CA ILE A 388 -22.09 1.69 2.32
C ILE A 388 -21.22 0.55 2.85
N LEU A 389 -20.77 -0.32 1.98
CA LEU A 389 -19.90 -1.44 2.34
C LEU A 389 -18.43 -1.02 2.35
N ALA A 390 -17.67 -1.59 3.27
CA ALA A 390 -16.22 -1.38 3.37
C ALA A 390 -15.49 -2.68 3.70
N THR A 391 -14.25 -2.82 3.18
CA THR A 391 -13.44 -4.01 3.38
C THR A 391 -11.96 -3.69 3.52
N GLY A 392 -11.20 -4.59 4.16
CA GLY A 392 -9.76 -4.43 4.38
C GLY A 392 -9.42 -3.29 5.32
N CYS A 393 -8.27 -2.66 5.08
CA CYS A 393 -7.70 -1.71 6.05
C CYS A 393 -8.41 -0.36 6.15
N VAL A 394 -9.31 -0.02 5.24
CA VAL A 394 -10.19 1.15 5.40
C VAL A 394 -11.26 0.94 6.48
N LYS A 395 -11.57 -0.33 6.79
CA LYS A 395 -12.54 -0.73 7.82
C LYS A 395 -11.87 -0.94 9.19
N LYS A 396 -10.69 -1.54 9.22
CA LYS A 396 -9.89 -1.79 10.43
C LYS A 396 -8.48 -2.21 10.06
N PRO A 397 -7.46 -2.02 10.91
CA PRO A 397 -6.14 -2.58 10.71
C PRO A 397 -6.20 -4.09 10.51
N SER A 398 -5.55 -4.58 9.44
CA SER A 398 -5.62 -6.00 9.05
C SER A 398 -4.36 -6.43 8.29
N ASP A 399 -4.00 -7.70 8.41
CA ASP A 399 -3.03 -8.34 7.53
C ASP A 399 -3.66 -8.73 6.17
N VAL A 400 -2.84 -9.25 5.26
CA VAL A 400 -3.30 -9.62 3.91
C VAL A 400 -4.33 -10.75 3.95
N MET A 401 -4.14 -11.74 4.82
CA MET A 401 -5.07 -12.88 4.95
C MET A 401 -6.43 -12.41 5.48
N SER A 402 -6.45 -11.65 6.58
CA SER A 402 -7.68 -11.11 7.16
C SER A 402 -8.37 -10.14 6.20
N SER A 403 -7.60 -9.35 5.44
CA SER A 403 -8.13 -8.47 4.38
C SER A 403 -8.83 -9.26 3.28
N GLY A 404 -8.28 -10.39 2.85
CA GLY A 404 -8.91 -11.30 1.89
C GLY A 404 -10.22 -11.89 2.43
N GLN A 405 -10.20 -12.42 3.67
CA GLN A 405 -11.40 -12.99 4.29
C GLN A 405 -12.54 -11.97 4.43
N THR A 406 -12.21 -10.74 4.86
CA THR A 406 -13.22 -9.68 4.95
C THR A 406 -13.73 -9.25 3.57
N ALA A 407 -12.88 -9.31 2.54
CA ALA A 407 -13.25 -8.99 1.17
C ALA A 407 -14.27 -10.00 0.61
N THR A 408 -14.05 -11.31 0.79
CA THR A 408 -15.02 -12.36 0.41
C THR A 408 -16.37 -12.16 1.10
N GLY A 409 -16.35 -11.91 2.42
CA GLY A 409 -17.59 -11.62 3.16
C GLY A 409 -18.30 -10.34 2.70
N THR A 410 -17.55 -9.34 2.26
CA THR A 410 -18.11 -8.09 1.74
C THR A 410 -18.66 -8.26 0.32
N ALA A 411 -18.02 -9.07 -0.52
CA ALA A 411 -18.54 -9.44 -1.84
C ALA A 411 -19.93 -10.07 -1.72
N LEU A 412 -20.10 -11.02 -0.79
CA LEU A 412 -21.40 -11.65 -0.53
C LEU A 412 -22.48 -10.62 -0.13
N LYS A 413 -22.14 -9.66 0.73
CA LYS A 413 -23.06 -8.57 1.11
C LYS A 413 -23.42 -7.68 -0.07
N ALA A 414 -22.44 -7.34 -0.94
CA ALA A 414 -22.68 -6.56 -2.13
C ALA A 414 -23.65 -7.27 -3.09
N ILE A 415 -23.47 -8.57 -3.30
CA ILE A 415 -24.36 -9.42 -4.09
C ILE A 415 -25.79 -9.44 -3.52
N GLN A 416 -25.92 -9.54 -2.20
CA GLN A 416 -27.25 -9.50 -1.55
C GLN A 416 -27.96 -8.16 -1.76
N MET A 417 -27.21 -7.04 -1.83
CA MET A 417 -27.80 -5.73 -2.11
C MET A 417 -28.27 -5.58 -3.56
N VAL A 418 -27.63 -6.25 -4.50
CA VAL A 418 -28.04 -6.29 -5.92
C VAL A 418 -29.37 -7.04 -6.11
N ARG A 419 -29.62 -8.05 -5.29
CA ARG A 419 -30.81 -8.92 -5.38
C ARG A 419 -32.04 -8.38 -4.65
N ARG A 420 -31.91 -7.30 -3.92
CA ARG A 420 -33.00 -6.62 -3.19
C ARG A 420 -33.60 -5.52 -4.03
#